data_9c9a7e5042598a4954c5853de8c577d2
#
_entry.id   9c9a7e5042598a4954c5853de8c577d2
#
_cell.length_a   1.000
_cell.length_b   1.000
_cell.length_c   1.000
_cell.angle_alpha   90.00
_cell.angle_beta   90.00
_cell.angle_gamma   90.00
#
_symmetry.space_group_name_H-M   'P 1'
#
loop_
_entity.id
_entity.type
_entity.pdbx_description
1 polymer ?
#
loop_
_entity_poly.entity_id
_entity_poly.type
_entity_poly.pdbx_seq_one_letter_code
_entity_poly.pdbx_strand_id
1 'polypeptide(L)'
;MVFSVFCNFARSQERGKCKKKQYITLRHRYMANNETRDRIVESAIELFNRNGCKGVTMDDIAGSIHISKRTLYEVFANKNELVLACLKQVHCEIGQVRLEMFQKTDEPFLMTLYIMRTAALTNVRYSRLLLDAEKYYPELNEKLLNSFSSKLRSMLTTMFKEASARGDLRDGVDIGLAVDMIVMSIMRGSHNTTLSEDESGKRLRETCFTFLRGLLSIPAIERYDKNEEEFKRIVNC
;
A
#
# COMPACT_ATOMS: atom_id res chain seq x y z
N MET A 1 -3.19 10.45 12.54
CA MET A 1 -3.29 11.78 11.92
C MET A 1 -3.10 11.73 10.40
N VAL A 2 -2.12 11.02 9.83
CA VAL A 2 -1.98 10.80 8.38
C VAL A 2 -3.23 10.16 7.77
N PHE A 3 -3.86 9.21 8.46
CA PHE A 3 -5.13 8.60 8.05
C PHE A 3 -6.31 9.58 7.94
N SER A 4 -6.33 10.65 8.75
CA SER A 4 -7.38 11.69 8.68
C SER A 4 -7.21 12.61 7.46
N VAL A 5 -5.98 12.83 7.02
CA VAL A 5 -5.68 13.62 5.82
C VAL A 5 -6.14 12.88 4.56
N PHE A 6 -6.05 11.52 4.53
CA PHE A 6 -6.58 10.71 3.44
C PHE A 6 -8.11 10.72 3.35
N CYS A 7 -8.83 10.76 4.47
CA CYS A 7 -10.30 10.88 4.47
C CYS A 7 -10.79 12.23 3.92
N ASN A 8 -10.02 13.31 4.14
CA ASN A 8 -10.39 14.64 3.64
C ASN A 8 -10.10 14.81 2.14
N PHE A 9 -9.17 14.04 1.57
CA PHE A 9 -8.88 14.09 0.14
C PHE A 9 -10.01 13.48 -0.71
N ALA A 10 -10.59 12.36 -0.29
CA ALA A 10 -11.73 11.76 -0.99
C ALA A 10 -12.96 12.69 -1.05
N ARG A 11 -13.16 13.54 -0.03
CA ARG A 11 -14.21 14.58 -0.01
C ARG A 11 -13.88 15.84 -0.80
N SER A 12 -12.65 16.02 -1.26
CA SER A 12 -12.18 17.29 -1.85
C SER A 12 -11.97 17.25 -3.36
N GLN A 13 -12.36 16.20 -4.05
CA GLN A 13 -12.37 16.19 -5.52
C GLN A 13 -13.32 17.22 -6.12
N GLU A 14 -14.27 17.75 -5.35
CA GLU A 14 -15.19 18.79 -5.83
C GLU A 14 -14.58 20.19 -6.03
N ARG A 15 -13.31 20.44 -5.62
CA ARG A 15 -12.69 21.79 -5.80
C ARG A 15 -11.23 21.67 -6.20
N GLY A 16 -11.02 21.75 -7.50
CA GLY A 16 -9.72 21.61 -8.14
C GLY A 16 -8.63 22.61 -7.73
N LYS A 17 -7.39 22.19 -7.92
CA LYS A 17 -6.13 22.94 -8.06
C LYS A 17 -5.40 23.51 -6.85
N CYS A 18 -5.99 23.78 -5.69
CA CYS A 18 -5.28 24.52 -4.62
C CYS A 18 -4.52 23.64 -3.59
N LYS A 19 -4.69 22.32 -3.55
CA LYS A 19 -4.26 21.47 -2.43
C LYS A 19 -2.94 20.72 -2.60
N LYS A 20 -2.33 20.73 -3.78
CA LYS A 20 -1.03 20.05 -4.05
C LYS A 20 0.11 20.59 -3.18
N LYS A 21 0.23 21.90 -3.09
CA LYS A 21 1.29 22.61 -2.33
C LYS A 21 1.17 22.39 -0.82
N GLN A 22 -0.05 22.41 -0.32
CA GLN A 22 -0.36 22.22 1.10
C GLN A 22 -0.07 20.78 1.58
N TYR A 23 -0.27 19.78 0.71
CA TYR A 23 0.03 18.38 1.01
C TYR A 23 1.55 18.11 1.09
N ILE A 24 2.33 18.68 0.18
CA ILE A 24 3.80 18.58 0.19
C ILE A 24 4.37 19.22 1.48
N THR A 25 3.84 20.36 1.87
CA THR A 25 4.26 21.07 3.09
C THR A 25 3.92 20.30 4.36
N LEU A 26 2.73 19.67 4.42
CA LEU A 26 2.33 18.80 5.54
C LEU A 26 3.18 17.53 5.62
N ARG A 27 3.57 16.94 4.48
CA ARG A 27 4.49 15.80 4.41
C ARG A 27 5.86 16.17 5.01
N HIS A 28 6.44 17.31 4.60
CA HIS A 28 7.72 17.77 5.13
C HIS A 28 7.67 18.06 6.64
N ARG A 29 6.61 18.68 7.11
CA ARG A 29 6.44 19.02 8.53
C ARG A 29 6.24 17.78 9.41
N TYR A 30 5.54 16.75 8.90
CA TYR A 30 5.35 15.46 9.58
C TYR A 30 6.65 14.66 9.64
N MET A 31 7.46 14.71 8.58
CA MET A 31 8.77 14.03 8.51
C MET A 31 9.79 14.67 9.45
N ALA A 32 9.79 16.00 9.60
CA ALA A 32 10.76 16.70 10.43
C ALA A 32 10.54 16.54 11.96
N ASN A 33 9.32 16.26 12.41
CA ASN A 33 8.99 16.25 13.85
C ASN A 33 9.18 14.91 14.57
N ASN A 34 9.66 13.83 13.89
CA ASN A 34 9.75 12.51 14.52
C ASN A 34 10.97 11.66 14.07
N GLU A 35 12.09 12.27 13.80
CA GLU A 35 13.29 11.59 13.31
C GLU A 35 13.70 10.37 14.15
N THR A 36 13.69 10.50 15.48
CA THR A 36 14.00 9.37 16.37
C THR A 36 12.97 8.25 16.27
N ARG A 37 11.68 8.61 16.18
CA ARG A 37 10.60 7.64 16.06
C ARG A 37 10.69 6.88 14.74
N ASP A 38 10.97 7.58 13.65
CA ASP A 38 11.07 6.99 12.32
C ASP A 38 12.29 6.06 12.23
N ARG A 39 13.46 6.45 12.78
CA ARG A 39 14.64 5.60 12.91
C ARG A 39 14.37 4.32 13.70
N ILE A 40 13.61 4.41 14.81
CA ILE A 40 13.22 3.25 15.61
C ILE A 40 12.35 2.31 14.76
N VAL A 41 11.36 2.84 14.05
CA VAL A 41 10.43 2.04 13.22
C VAL A 41 11.17 1.38 12.06
N GLU A 42 12.03 2.09 11.35
CA GLU A 42 12.84 1.54 10.24
C GLU A 42 13.72 0.37 10.71
N SER A 43 14.47 0.58 11.79
CA SER A 43 15.31 -0.47 12.35
C SER A 43 14.49 -1.66 12.85
N ALA A 44 13.34 -1.42 13.48
CA ALA A 44 12.46 -2.47 13.94
C ALA A 44 11.89 -3.29 12.77
N ILE A 45 11.50 -2.64 11.66
CA ILE A 45 11.03 -3.32 10.44
C ILE A 45 12.13 -4.26 9.91
N GLU A 46 13.37 -3.77 9.80
CA GLU A 46 14.49 -4.59 9.33
C GLU A 46 14.74 -5.79 10.22
N LEU A 47 14.80 -5.59 11.54
CA LEU A 47 15.04 -6.66 12.50
C LEU A 47 13.88 -7.67 12.53
N PHE A 48 12.64 -7.21 12.54
CA PHE A 48 11.46 -8.09 12.52
C PHE A 48 11.39 -8.88 11.21
N ASN A 49 11.72 -8.26 10.09
CA ASN A 49 11.70 -8.97 8.81
C ASN A 49 12.84 -10.00 8.69
N ARG A 50 13.99 -9.76 9.32
CA ARG A 50 15.14 -10.68 9.32
C ARG A 50 14.98 -11.80 10.33
N ASN A 51 14.62 -11.47 11.58
CA ASN A 51 14.69 -12.37 12.73
C ASN A 51 13.31 -12.79 13.26
N GLY A 52 12.24 -12.24 12.73
CA GLY A 52 10.87 -12.41 13.18
C GLY A 52 10.51 -11.55 14.40
N CYS A 53 9.23 -11.20 14.49
CA CYS A 53 8.74 -10.36 15.59
C CYS A 53 8.95 -11.00 16.96
N LYS A 54 8.84 -12.34 17.09
CA LYS A 54 8.99 -13.02 18.39
C LYS A 54 10.42 -13.02 18.89
N GLY A 55 11.39 -13.21 17.99
CA GLY A 55 12.82 -13.33 18.32
C GLY A 55 13.50 -12.02 18.68
N VAL A 56 12.97 -10.86 18.24
CA VAL A 56 13.57 -9.54 18.46
C VAL A 56 13.01 -8.91 19.73
N THR A 57 13.88 -8.42 20.62
CA THR A 57 13.51 -7.70 21.85
C THR A 57 13.57 -6.18 21.65
N MET A 58 12.98 -5.42 22.59
CA MET A 58 13.14 -3.96 22.62
C MET A 58 14.61 -3.55 22.81
N ASP A 59 15.39 -4.36 23.54
CA ASP A 59 16.81 -4.11 23.76
C ASP A 59 17.64 -4.28 22.49
N ASP A 60 17.32 -5.28 21.66
CA ASP A 60 17.97 -5.50 20.37
C ASP A 60 17.74 -4.29 19.43
N ILE A 61 16.54 -3.73 19.45
CA ILE A 61 16.20 -2.55 18.65
C ILE A 61 16.94 -1.31 19.17
N ALA A 62 16.96 -1.07 20.48
CA ALA A 62 17.69 0.05 21.06
C ALA A 62 19.17 -0.04 20.74
N GLY A 63 19.76 -1.26 20.86
CA GLY A 63 21.15 -1.52 20.53
C GLY A 63 21.49 -1.28 19.07
N SER A 64 20.63 -1.66 18.13
CA SER A 64 20.87 -1.54 16.68
C SER A 64 21.00 -0.10 16.19
N ILE A 65 20.34 0.84 16.86
CA ILE A 65 20.39 2.28 16.51
C ILE A 65 21.13 3.14 17.54
N HIS A 66 21.81 2.49 18.49
CA HIS A 66 22.64 3.14 19.51
C HIS A 66 21.88 4.17 20.37
N ILE A 67 20.65 3.84 20.79
CA ILE A 67 19.90 4.63 21.77
C ILE A 67 19.77 3.90 23.10
N SER A 68 19.50 4.65 24.17
CA SER A 68 19.22 4.02 25.44
C SER A 68 17.87 3.30 25.44
N LYS A 69 17.76 2.22 26.22
CA LYS A 69 16.49 1.54 26.47
C LYS A 69 15.41 2.52 26.96
N ARG A 70 15.79 3.46 27.83
CA ARG A 70 14.89 4.49 28.32
C ARG A 70 14.32 5.34 27.18
N THR A 71 15.17 5.80 26.24
CA THR A 71 14.75 6.59 25.08
C THR A 71 13.76 5.81 24.21
N LEU A 72 13.99 4.51 24.00
CA LEU A 72 13.07 3.68 23.25
C LEU A 72 11.69 3.59 23.94
N TYR A 73 11.66 3.35 25.26
CA TYR A 73 10.40 3.25 26.02
C TYR A 73 9.69 4.61 26.20
N GLU A 74 10.38 5.74 26.10
CA GLU A 74 9.77 7.07 26.02
C GLU A 74 9.00 7.28 24.72
N VAL A 75 9.41 6.62 23.62
CA VAL A 75 8.77 6.72 22.29
C VAL A 75 7.69 5.65 22.09
N PHE A 76 7.93 4.41 22.55
CA PHE A 76 7.02 3.27 22.42
C PHE A 76 6.88 2.56 23.77
N ALA A 77 5.70 2.63 24.36
CA ALA A 77 5.46 2.05 25.70
C ALA A 77 5.70 0.53 25.76
N ASN A 78 5.52 -0.16 24.65
CA ASN A 78 5.71 -1.60 24.56
C ASN A 78 5.93 -2.05 23.11
N LYS A 79 6.29 -3.33 22.96
CA LYS A 79 6.56 -3.94 21.66
C LYS A 79 5.32 -3.99 20.75
N ASN A 80 4.11 -4.16 21.30
CA ASN A 80 2.88 -4.18 20.51
C ASN A 80 2.65 -2.84 19.81
N GLU A 81 2.91 -1.74 20.51
CA GLU A 81 2.82 -0.39 19.95
C GLU A 81 3.84 -0.18 18.82
N LEU A 82 5.05 -0.66 19.01
CA LEU A 82 6.09 -0.61 17.97
C LEU A 82 5.74 -1.48 16.76
N VAL A 83 5.29 -2.71 16.96
CA VAL A 83 4.82 -3.59 15.86
C VAL A 83 3.68 -2.93 15.08
N LEU A 84 2.71 -2.33 15.77
CA LEU A 84 1.63 -1.58 15.12
C LEU A 84 2.16 -0.39 14.30
N ALA A 85 3.18 0.30 14.79
CA ALA A 85 3.81 1.39 14.05
C ALA A 85 4.53 0.88 12.80
N CYS A 86 5.25 -0.24 12.89
CA CYS A 86 5.90 -0.90 11.75
C CYS A 86 4.87 -1.31 10.68
N LEU A 87 3.78 -1.96 11.08
CA LEU A 87 2.72 -2.35 10.14
C LEU A 87 2.07 -1.14 9.47
N LYS A 88 1.83 -0.06 10.22
CA LYS A 88 1.32 1.20 9.64
C LYS A 88 2.28 1.79 8.62
N GLN A 89 3.59 1.75 8.89
CA GLN A 89 4.61 2.24 7.95
C GLN A 89 4.61 1.43 6.65
N VAL A 90 4.62 0.10 6.74
CA VAL A 90 4.56 -0.80 5.57
C VAL A 90 3.30 -0.53 4.72
N HIS A 91 2.13 -0.38 5.35
CA HIS A 91 0.91 -0.05 4.62
C HIS A 91 0.90 1.40 4.07
N CYS A 92 1.63 2.33 4.70
CA CYS A 92 1.77 3.69 4.19
C CYS A 92 2.57 3.75 2.88
N GLU A 93 3.52 2.85 2.64
CA GLU A 93 4.26 2.78 1.38
C GLU A 93 3.32 2.60 0.19
N ILE A 94 2.33 1.69 0.31
CA ILE A 94 1.30 1.50 -0.72
C ILE A 94 0.49 2.79 -0.94
N GLY A 95 0.21 3.52 0.13
CA GLY A 95 -0.51 4.79 0.08
C GLY A 95 0.29 5.93 -0.59
N GLN A 96 1.61 5.99 -0.37
CA GLN A 96 2.49 7.01 -0.98
C GLN A 96 2.59 6.83 -2.48
N VAL A 97 2.82 5.60 -2.91
CA VAL A 97 2.86 5.23 -4.32
C VAL A 97 1.57 5.63 -5.05
N ARG A 98 0.42 5.41 -4.42
CA ARG A 98 -0.86 5.86 -4.96
C ARG A 98 -0.90 7.36 -5.22
N LEU A 99 -0.39 8.16 -4.28
CA LEU A 99 -0.35 9.63 -4.42
C LEU A 99 0.56 10.07 -5.55
N GLU A 100 1.69 9.41 -5.74
CA GLU A 100 2.60 9.66 -6.85
C GLU A 100 1.93 9.37 -8.20
N MET A 101 1.16 8.28 -8.28
CA MET A 101 0.41 7.93 -9.48
C MET A 101 -0.71 8.91 -9.82
N PHE A 102 -1.45 9.42 -8.83
CA PHE A 102 -2.44 10.50 -9.05
C PHE A 102 -1.84 11.77 -9.65
N GLN A 103 -0.52 11.94 -9.55
CA GLN A 103 0.19 13.05 -10.18
C GLN A 103 0.59 12.76 -11.63
N LYS A 104 0.72 11.46 -11.98
CA LYS A 104 1.21 11.00 -13.28
C LYS A 104 0.07 10.68 -14.25
N THR A 105 -1.01 10.10 -13.76
CA THR A 105 -2.15 9.69 -14.57
C THR A 105 -3.46 9.83 -13.81
N ASP A 106 -4.54 10.07 -14.53
CA ASP A 106 -5.93 10.03 -14.05
C ASP A 106 -6.68 8.78 -14.56
N GLU A 107 -5.96 7.88 -15.25
CA GLU A 107 -6.52 6.64 -15.79
C GLU A 107 -6.72 5.59 -14.68
N PRO A 108 -7.99 5.23 -14.35
CA PRO A 108 -8.30 4.32 -13.24
C PRO A 108 -7.64 2.94 -13.35
N PHE A 109 -7.52 2.44 -14.58
CA PHE A 109 -6.92 1.14 -14.83
C PHE A 109 -5.42 1.12 -14.49
N LEU A 110 -4.66 2.10 -14.98
CA LEU A 110 -3.22 2.22 -14.69
C LEU A 110 -2.97 2.41 -13.21
N MET A 111 -3.79 3.26 -12.56
CA MET A 111 -3.71 3.48 -11.11
C MET A 111 -3.95 2.20 -10.31
N THR A 112 -4.96 1.42 -10.70
CA THR A 112 -5.29 0.16 -10.03
C THR A 112 -4.16 -0.85 -10.19
N LEU A 113 -3.64 -1.01 -11.40
CA LEU A 113 -2.52 -1.91 -11.69
C LEU A 113 -1.29 -1.56 -10.85
N TYR A 114 -0.99 -0.27 -10.75
CA TYR A 114 0.16 0.19 -9.97
C TYR A 114 -0.02 -0.03 -8.47
N ILE A 115 -1.23 0.18 -7.94
CA ILE A 115 -1.56 -0.13 -6.53
C ILE A 115 -1.39 -1.62 -6.26
N MET A 116 -1.92 -2.48 -7.13
CA MET A 116 -1.79 -3.94 -6.99
C MET A 116 -0.32 -4.38 -7.02
N ARG A 117 0.45 -3.88 -8.00
CA ARG A 117 1.87 -4.17 -8.11
C ARG A 117 2.64 -3.75 -6.86
N THR A 118 2.44 -2.53 -6.39
CA THR A 118 3.14 -2.02 -5.21
C THR A 118 2.79 -2.81 -3.96
N ALA A 119 1.51 -3.11 -3.76
CA ALA A 119 1.08 -3.94 -2.64
C ALA A 119 1.76 -5.31 -2.66
N ALA A 120 1.91 -5.88 -3.83
CA ALA A 120 2.56 -7.14 -4.02
C ALA A 120 4.04 -7.14 -3.68
N LEU A 121 4.78 -6.18 -4.21
CA LEU A 121 6.20 -6.01 -3.89
C LEU A 121 6.40 -5.73 -2.40
N THR A 122 5.52 -4.94 -1.79
CA THR A 122 5.52 -4.66 -0.35
C THR A 122 5.28 -5.94 0.45
N ASN A 123 4.32 -6.77 0.05
CA ASN A 123 4.05 -8.04 0.71
C ASN A 123 5.22 -9.02 0.62
N VAL A 124 5.92 -9.09 -0.51
CA VAL A 124 7.12 -9.92 -0.65
C VAL A 124 8.26 -9.38 0.21
N ARG A 125 8.54 -8.07 0.12
CA ARG A 125 9.62 -7.40 0.87
C ARG A 125 9.49 -7.57 2.38
N TYR A 126 8.27 -7.49 2.92
CA TYR A 126 7.99 -7.55 4.35
C TYR A 126 7.26 -8.83 4.77
N SER A 127 7.43 -9.91 4.00
CA SER A 127 6.67 -11.15 4.17
C SER A 127 6.74 -11.72 5.58
N ARG A 128 7.94 -11.76 6.19
CA ARG A 128 8.12 -12.31 7.53
C ARG A 128 7.45 -11.48 8.62
N LEU A 129 7.59 -10.14 8.55
CA LEU A 129 6.91 -9.23 9.47
C LEU A 129 5.39 -9.37 9.37
N LEU A 130 4.84 -9.46 8.15
CA LEU A 130 3.40 -9.57 7.92
C LEU A 130 2.85 -10.92 8.39
N LEU A 131 3.56 -12.03 8.12
CA LEU A 131 3.19 -13.36 8.62
C LEU A 131 3.23 -13.44 10.15
N ASP A 132 4.26 -12.87 10.77
CA ASP A 132 4.36 -12.81 12.22
C ASP A 132 3.28 -11.92 12.84
N ALA A 133 2.89 -10.83 12.17
CA ALA A 133 1.79 -9.98 12.60
C ALA A 133 0.45 -10.73 12.59
N GLU A 134 0.17 -11.48 11.54
CA GLU A 134 -1.03 -12.32 11.45
C GLU A 134 -1.06 -13.37 12.57
N LYS A 135 0.09 -14.01 12.82
CA LYS A 135 0.20 -15.13 13.78
C LYS A 135 0.21 -14.68 15.24
N TYR A 136 0.94 -13.62 15.58
CA TYR A 136 1.23 -13.25 16.97
C TYR A 136 0.54 -11.97 17.44
N TYR A 137 -0.01 -11.17 16.51
CA TYR A 137 -0.70 -9.91 16.78
C TYR A 137 -2.04 -9.80 16.02
N PRO A 138 -2.89 -10.85 16.02
CA PRO A 138 -4.07 -10.92 15.15
C PRO A 138 -5.02 -9.75 15.33
N GLU A 139 -5.29 -9.33 16.55
CA GLU A 139 -6.21 -8.21 16.81
C GLU A 139 -5.69 -6.86 16.27
N LEU A 140 -4.38 -6.62 16.40
CA LEU A 140 -3.76 -5.39 15.87
C LEU A 140 -3.76 -5.41 14.35
N ASN A 141 -3.43 -6.55 13.75
CA ASN A 141 -3.39 -6.76 12.32
C ASN A 141 -4.79 -6.62 11.71
N GLU A 142 -5.80 -7.26 12.28
CA GLU A 142 -7.18 -7.20 11.80
C GLU A 142 -7.75 -5.77 11.83
N LYS A 143 -7.59 -5.04 12.92
CA LYS A 143 -8.02 -3.64 13.00
C LYS A 143 -7.38 -2.76 11.94
N LEU A 144 -6.09 -2.96 11.68
CA LEU A 144 -5.36 -2.22 10.67
C LEU A 144 -5.85 -2.58 9.26
N LEU A 145 -5.94 -3.88 8.96
CA LEU A 145 -6.41 -4.39 7.66
C LEU A 145 -7.84 -3.95 7.35
N ASN A 146 -8.75 -4.01 8.32
CA ASN A 146 -10.13 -3.57 8.16
C ASN A 146 -10.23 -2.08 7.83
N SER A 147 -9.45 -1.25 8.53
CA SER A 147 -9.40 0.19 8.24
C SER A 147 -8.82 0.50 6.86
N PHE A 148 -7.79 -0.23 6.45
CA PHE A 148 -7.13 -0.04 5.16
C PHE A 148 -8.00 -0.55 4.01
N SER A 149 -8.56 -1.76 4.12
CA SER A 149 -9.42 -2.37 3.10
C SER A 149 -10.68 -1.56 2.82
N SER A 150 -11.32 -1.03 3.87
CA SER A 150 -12.52 -0.18 3.72
C SER A 150 -12.23 1.08 2.89
N LYS A 151 -11.11 1.74 3.15
CA LYS A 151 -10.70 2.95 2.40
C LYS A 151 -10.32 2.64 0.96
N LEU A 152 -9.57 1.56 0.77
CA LEU A 152 -9.17 1.10 -0.56
C LEU A 152 -10.40 0.72 -1.39
N ARG A 153 -11.36 0.00 -0.80
CA ARG A 153 -12.64 -0.36 -1.43
C ARG A 153 -13.41 0.87 -1.88
N SER A 154 -13.61 1.84 -1.01
CA SER A 154 -14.32 3.08 -1.34
C SER A 154 -13.67 3.82 -2.51
N MET A 155 -12.34 3.94 -2.51
CA MET A 155 -11.60 4.58 -3.58
C MET A 155 -11.73 3.84 -4.91
N LEU A 156 -11.46 2.52 -4.92
CA LEU A 156 -11.57 1.71 -6.13
C LEU A 156 -12.99 1.71 -6.69
N THR A 157 -14.00 1.65 -5.83
CA THR A 157 -15.41 1.72 -6.27
C THR A 157 -15.70 3.02 -7.02
N THR A 158 -15.20 4.16 -6.53
CA THR A 158 -15.36 5.44 -7.21
C THR A 158 -14.64 5.45 -8.56
N MET A 159 -13.40 4.99 -8.61
CA MET A 159 -12.60 4.92 -9.83
C MET A 159 -13.26 4.00 -10.89
N PHE A 160 -13.76 2.84 -10.49
CA PHE A 160 -14.39 1.90 -11.41
C PHE A 160 -15.76 2.39 -11.89
N LYS A 161 -16.51 3.13 -11.07
CA LYS A 161 -17.74 3.81 -11.51
C LYS A 161 -17.45 4.89 -12.56
N GLU A 162 -16.40 5.67 -12.38
CA GLU A 162 -15.95 6.66 -13.36
C GLU A 162 -15.51 5.99 -14.67
N ALA A 163 -14.75 4.90 -14.59
CA ALA A 163 -14.34 4.11 -15.75
C ALA A 163 -15.56 3.52 -16.49
N SER A 164 -16.54 3.00 -15.77
CA SER A 164 -17.80 2.50 -16.33
C SER A 164 -18.58 3.59 -17.06
N ALA A 165 -18.71 4.78 -16.46
CA ALA A 165 -19.38 5.92 -17.06
C ALA A 165 -18.71 6.41 -18.35
N ARG A 166 -17.39 6.20 -18.50
CA ARG A 166 -16.63 6.49 -19.72
C ARG A 166 -16.73 5.39 -20.79
N GLY A 167 -17.38 4.26 -20.48
CA GLY A 167 -17.43 3.09 -21.37
C GLY A 167 -16.12 2.29 -21.40
N ASP A 168 -15.26 2.44 -20.40
CA ASP A 168 -13.98 1.75 -20.30
C ASP A 168 -14.13 0.31 -19.82
N LEU A 169 -15.22 -0.02 -19.13
CA LEU A 169 -15.52 -1.38 -18.71
C LEU A 169 -16.41 -2.09 -19.72
N ARG A 170 -16.20 -3.39 -19.88
CA ARG A 170 -17.10 -4.23 -20.67
C ARG A 170 -18.48 -4.34 -20.02
N ASP A 171 -19.49 -4.61 -20.80
CA ASP A 171 -20.85 -4.86 -20.31
C ASP A 171 -20.88 -6.04 -19.34
N GLY A 172 -21.73 -5.94 -18.32
CA GLY A 172 -21.95 -6.99 -17.34
C GLY A 172 -20.86 -7.12 -16.26
N VAL A 173 -19.89 -6.21 -16.19
CA VAL A 173 -18.93 -6.18 -15.06
C VAL A 173 -19.64 -5.78 -13.78
N ASP A 174 -19.63 -6.67 -12.79
CA ASP A 174 -20.00 -6.34 -11.42
C ASP A 174 -18.83 -5.59 -10.76
N ILE A 175 -18.97 -4.26 -10.64
CA ILE A 175 -17.96 -3.39 -10.05
C ILE A 175 -17.69 -3.79 -8.58
N GLY A 176 -18.73 -4.17 -7.82
CA GLY A 176 -18.56 -4.58 -6.43
C GLY A 176 -17.67 -5.80 -6.31
N LEU A 177 -17.99 -6.84 -7.08
CA LEU A 177 -17.22 -8.09 -7.12
C LEU A 177 -15.77 -7.83 -7.61
N ALA A 178 -15.61 -7.05 -8.67
CA ALA A 178 -14.26 -6.73 -9.20
C ALA A 178 -13.40 -6.01 -8.16
N VAL A 179 -13.96 -5.03 -7.47
CA VAL A 179 -13.30 -4.29 -6.40
C VAL A 179 -12.97 -5.22 -5.23
N ASP A 180 -13.88 -6.10 -4.84
CA ASP A 180 -13.65 -7.07 -3.77
C ASP A 180 -12.49 -7.99 -4.08
N MET A 181 -12.42 -8.52 -5.30
CA MET A 181 -11.31 -9.37 -5.74
C MET A 181 -9.96 -8.63 -5.71
N ILE A 182 -9.93 -7.36 -6.14
CA ILE A 182 -8.73 -6.52 -6.08
C ILE A 182 -8.30 -6.29 -4.63
N VAL A 183 -9.22 -5.88 -3.77
CA VAL A 183 -8.94 -5.63 -2.35
C VAL A 183 -8.45 -6.90 -1.67
N MET A 184 -9.09 -8.04 -1.90
CA MET A 184 -8.66 -9.34 -1.34
C MET A 184 -7.25 -9.71 -1.82
N SER A 185 -6.93 -9.51 -3.10
CA SER A 185 -5.61 -9.79 -3.66
C SER A 185 -4.52 -8.93 -3.01
N ILE A 186 -4.82 -7.64 -2.76
CA ILE A 186 -3.91 -6.71 -2.10
C ILE A 186 -3.72 -7.08 -0.62
N MET A 187 -4.81 -7.41 0.08
CA MET A 187 -4.78 -7.66 1.53
C MET A 187 -4.16 -9.01 1.88
N ARG A 188 -4.43 -10.04 1.07
CA ARG A 188 -3.95 -11.39 1.35
C ARG A 188 -2.62 -11.73 0.70
N GLY A 189 -2.09 -10.88 -0.14
CA GLY A 189 -0.80 -10.98 -0.84
C GLY A 189 -0.24 -12.41 -0.94
N SER A 190 0.50 -12.75 -1.93
CA SER A 190 1.04 -14.11 -2.02
C SER A 190 2.01 -14.37 -0.85
N HIS A 191 1.53 -15.01 0.21
CA HIS A 191 2.39 -15.56 1.29
C HIS A 191 3.24 -16.75 0.78
N ASN A 192 3.48 -16.82 -0.52
CA ASN A 192 4.30 -17.88 -1.10
C ASN A 192 5.78 -17.55 -0.91
N THR A 193 6.30 -17.92 0.25
CA THR A 193 7.70 -17.71 0.66
C THR A 193 8.70 -18.55 -0.14
N THR A 194 8.24 -19.39 -1.09
CA THR A 194 9.10 -20.29 -1.88
C THR A 194 9.61 -19.66 -3.15
N LEU A 195 9.04 -18.54 -3.59
CA LEU A 195 9.44 -17.83 -4.80
C LEU A 195 10.43 -16.71 -4.47
N SER A 196 11.37 -16.46 -5.37
CA SER A 196 12.22 -15.28 -5.30
C SER A 196 11.36 -14.00 -5.42
N GLU A 197 11.90 -12.88 -4.95
CA GLU A 197 11.24 -11.56 -5.03
C GLU A 197 10.89 -11.22 -6.50
N ASP A 198 11.78 -11.55 -7.43
CA ASP A 198 11.64 -11.34 -8.85
C ASP A 198 10.53 -12.20 -9.48
N GLU A 199 10.49 -13.50 -9.17
CA GLU A 199 9.46 -14.40 -9.67
C GLU A 199 8.07 -14.07 -9.11
N SER A 200 8.01 -13.76 -7.83
CA SER A 200 6.76 -13.32 -7.18
C SER A 200 6.24 -12.04 -7.81
N GLY A 201 7.13 -11.08 -8.03
CA GLY A 201 6.79 -9.81 -8.69
C GLY A 201 6.32 -10.02 -10.13
N LYS A 202 6.98 -10.89 -10.92
CA LYS A 202 6.59 -11.19 -12.29
C LYS A 202 5.21 -11.86 -12.36
N ARG A 203 4.99 -12.94 -11.60
CA ARG A 203 3.70 -13.66 -11.58
C ARG A 203 2.55 -12.77 -11.21
N LEU A 204 2.76 -11.91 -10.23
CA LEU A 204 1.72 -11.02 -9.75
C LEU A 204 1.40 -9.92 -10.76
N ARG A 205 2.42 -9.35 -11.43
CA ARG A 205 2.21 -8.40 -12.54
C ARG A 205 1.35 -9.03 -13.64
N GLU A 206 1.69 -10.23 -14.08
CA GLU A 206 0.95 -10.93 -15.12
C GLU A 206 -0.50 -11.25 -14.70
N THR A 207 -0.68 -11.71 -13.46
CA THR A 207 -2.02 -12.01 -12.92
C THR A 207 -2.87 -10.74 -12.80
N CYS A 208 -2.32 -9.67 -12.22
CA CYS A 208 -3.02 -8.40 -12.07
C CYS A 208 -3.37 -7.80 -13.43
N PHE A 209 -2.42 -7.83 -14.36
CA PHE A 209 -2.62 -7.34 -15.71
C PHE A 209 -3.74 -8.10 -16.43
N THR A 210 -3.68 -9.43 -16.43
CA THR A 210 -4.69 -10.28 -17.07
C THR A 210 -6.07 -10.06 -16.49
N PHE A 211 -6.17 -10.00 -15.15
CA PHE A 211 -7.43 -9.74 -14.48
C PHE A 211 -8.01 -8.39 -14.85
N LEU A 212 -7.24 -7.32 -14.71
CA LEU A 212 -7.71 -5.97 -15.01
C LEU A 212 -8.05 -5.79 -16.49
N ARG A 213 -7.23 -6.34 -17.40
CA ARG A 213 -7.51 -6.32 -18.84
C ARG A 213 -8.81 -7.05 -19.18
N GLY A 214 -9.13 -8.13 -18.45
CA GLY A 214 -10.39 -8.85 -18.59
C GLY A 214 -11.64 -8.06 -18.20
N LEU A 215 -11.50 -6.95 -17.49
CA LEU A 215 -12.61 -6.06 -17.13
C LEU A 215 -12.87 -4.96 -18.17
N LEU A 216 -11.90 -4.70 -19.06
CA LEU A 216 -11.97 -3.59 -20.02
C LEU A 216 -12.86 -3.90 -21.22
N SER A 217 -13.50 -2.86 -21.76
CA SER A 217 -14.14 -2.88 -23.07
C SER A 217 -13.09 -2.97 -24.20
N ILE A 218 -13.47 -3.46 -25.38
CA ILE A 218 -12.58 -3.55 -26.55
C ILE A 218 -11.97 -2.18 -26.90
N PRO A 219 -12.75 -1.08 -26.99
CA PRO A 219 -12.16 0.25 -27.24
C PRO A 219 -11.15 0.70 -26.18
N ALA A 220 -11.38 0.36 -24.91
CA ALA A 220 -10.43 0.67 -23.85
C ALA A 220 -9.13 -0.16 -24.02
N ILE A 221 -9.22 -1.44 -24.32
CA ILE A 221 -8.07 -2.29 -24.60
C ILE A 221 -7.22 -1.72 -25.74
N GLU A 222 -7.85 -1.35 -26.87
CA GLU A 222 -7.14 -0.76 -28.02
C GLU A 222 -6.44 0.56 -27.67
N ARG A 223 -7.05 1.38 -26.80
CA ARG A 223 -6.44 2.62 -26.32
C ARG A 223 -5.20 2.35 -25.47
N TYR A 224 -5.26 1.36 -24.58
CA TYR A 224 -4.13 0.97 -23.74
C TYR A 224 -3.02 0.29 -24.55
N ASP A 225 -3.35 -0.54 -25.54
CA ASP A 225 -2.36 -1.20 -26.41
C ASP A 225 -1.61 -0.19 -27.30
N LYS A 226 -2.25 0.89 -27.73
CA LYS A 226 -1.58 2.00 -28.45
C LYS A 226 -0.59 2.77 -27.57
N ASN A 227 -0.81 2.79 -26.27
CA ASN A 227 0.07 3.40 -25.27
C ASN A 227 0.96 2.37 -24.55
N GLU A 228 1.28 1.26 -25.22
CA GLU A 228 2.01 0.12 -24.66
C GLU A 228 3.34 0.51 -23.98
N GLU A 229 4.05 1.51 -24.52
CA GLU A 229 5.31 1.99 -23.94
C GLU A 229 5.11 2.65 -22.57
N GLU A 230 4.08 3.47 -22.41
CA GLU A 230 3.74 4.06 -21.12
C GLU A 230 3.30 2.98 -20.13
N PHE A 231 2.55 2.02 -20.61
CA PHE A 231 2.10 0.86 -19.85
C PHE A 231 3.28 -0.01 -19.39
N LYS A 232 4.22 -0.32 -20.29
CA LYS A 232 5.45 -1.07 -19.98
C LYS A 232 6.32 -0.32 -18.96
N ARG A 233 6.44 1.01 -19.06
CA ARG A 233 7.14 1.81 -18.04
C ARG A 233 6.51 1.65 -16.66
N ILE A 234 5.18 1.65 -16.55
CA ILE A 234 4.47 1.48 -15.28
C ILE A 234 4.60 0.06 -14.75
N VAL A 235 4.62 -0.94 -15.63
CA VAL A 235 4.71 -2.37 -15.25
C VAL A 235 6.14 -2.81 -14.96
N ASN A 236 7.14 -2.23 -15.63
CA ASN A 236 8.55 -2.66 -15.56
C ASN A 236 9.43 -1.76 -14.66
N CYS A 237 8.96 -0.58 -14.23
CA CYS A 237 9.61 0.18 -13.18
C CYS A 237 9.24 -0.37 -11.82
#